data_e18897c5d922a619fbd3dfc38c56473d
#
_entry.id   e18897c5d922a619fbd3dfc38c56473d
#
_cell.length_a   1.000
_cell.length_b   1.000
_cell.length_c   1.000
_cell.angle_alpha   90.00
_cell.angle_beta   90.00
_cell.angle_gamma   90.00
#
_symmetry.space_group_name_H-M   'P 1'
#
loop_
_entity.id
_entity.type
_entity.pdbx_description
1 polymer ?
#
loop_
_entity_poly.entity_id
_entity_poly.type
_entity_poly.pdbx_seq_one_letter_code
_entity_poly.pdbx_strand_id
1 'polypeptide(L)'
;MDFKNLGENSIVYIIRKKPFSYETGLLKSKIAKQQQPYQIQPMPQTFDIVVTVNGNDELVPGITDNMEVVDYKGSFYSASVDGILQANANLEQIAKAGKAEQTYYDSVLKGTEEVNEKLNPRYAADKQQARTIEDLQKRQDEQDRKLDKILSRIEELFTPPAK
;
A
#
# COMPACT_ATOMS: atom_id res chain seq x y z
N MET A 1 -16.97 -4.10 -0.90
CA MET A 1 -17.80 -3.54 -2.01
C MET A 1 -17.36 -4.21 -3.30
N ASP A 2 -18.27 -4.80 -4.06
CA ASP A 2 -17.94 -5.60 -5.23
C ASP A 2 -18.02 -4.77 -6.51
N PHE A 3 -17.32 -5.21 -7.56
CA PHE A 3 -17.38 -4.55 -8.87
C PHE A 3 -18.79 -4.44 -9.46
N LYS A 4 -19.69 -5.37 -9.11
CA LYS A 4 -21.09 -5.32 -9.51
C LYS A 4 -21.79 -4.03 -9.08
N ASN A 5 -21.48 -3.58 -7.85
CA ASN A 5 -22.12 -2.45 -7.20
C ASN A 5 -21.46 -1.09 -7.51
N LEU A 6 -20.35 -1.07 -8.25
CA LEU A 6 -19.73 0.18 -8.70
C LEU A 6 -20.60 0.84 -9.78
N GLY A 7 -20.80 2.14 -9.68
CA GLY A 7 -21.37 2.95 -10.78
C GLY A 7 -20.30 3.42 -11.77
N GLU A 8 -20.73 3.97 -12.91
CA GLU A 8 -19.83 4.70 -13.81
C GLU A 8 -19.17 5.86 -13.08
N ASN A 9 -17.92 6.15 -13.41
CA ASN A 9 -17.04 7.12 -12.75
C ASN A 9 -16.67 6.78 -11.29
N SER A 10 -17.00 5.59 -10.79
CA SER A 10 -16.49 5.13 -9.51
C SER A 10 -14.98 4.90 -9.56
N ILE A 11 -14.31 5.14 -8.44
CA ILE A 11 -12.87 4.92 -8.33
C ILE A 11 -12.58 3.41 -8.29
N VAL A 12 -11.64 2.98 -9.11
CA VAL A 12 -11.05 1.64 -9.09
C VAL A 12 -9.60 1.79 -8.60
N TYR A 13 -9.24 1.03 -7.59
CA TYR A 13 -7.91 1.04 -6.99
C TYR A 13 -7.02 0.00 -7.69
N ILE A 14 -5.78 0.37 -8.02
CA ILE A 14 -4.92 -0.44 -8.87
C ILE A 14 -3.53 -0.55 -8.25
N ILE A 15 -3.02 -1.77 -8.12
CA ILE A 15 -1.62 -2.02 -7.80
C ILE A 15 -0.98 -2.73 -9.00
N ARG A 16 0.04 -2.10 -9.60
CA ARG A 16 0.92 -2.72 -10.60
C ARG A 16 1.99 -3.52 -9.87
N LYS A 17 2.22 -4.76 -10.27
CA LYS A 17 3.21 -5.63 -9.61
C LYS A 17 4.64 -5.39 -10.13
N LYS A 18 4.79 -5.07 -11.42
CA LYS A 18 6.11 -4.86 -12.07
C LYS A 18 6.04 -3.74 -13.12
N PRO A 19 6.69 -2.57 -12.90
CA PRO A 19 7.24 -2.11 -11.61
C PRO A 19 6.15 -1.91 -10.59
N PHE A 20 6.49 -2.00 -9.29
CA PHE A 20 5.49 -1.79 -8.24
C PHE A 20 5.05 -0.32 -8.22
N SER A 21 3.74 -0.10 -8.39
CA SER A 21 3.14 1.22 -8.30
C SER A 21 1.68 1.13 -7.86
N TYR A 22 1.20 2.20 -7.23
CA TYR A 22 -0.19 2.38 -6.88
C TYR A 22 -0.81 3.50 -7.71
N GLU A 23 -1.95 3.20 -8.33
CA GLU A 23 -2.70 4.12 -9.17
C GLU A 23 -4.20 4.04 -8.85
N THR A 24 -4.94 5.01 -9.31
CA THR A 24 -6.40 4.97 -9.33
C THR A 24 -6.89 5.21 -10.73
N GLY A 25 -7.95 4.51 -11.10
CA GLY A 25 -8.67 4.72 -12.35
C GLY A 25 -10.14 5.02 -12.10
N LEU A 26 -10.84 5.41 -13.14
CA LEU A 26 -12.28 5.60 -13.14
C LEU A 26 -12.95 4.49 -13.94
N LEU A 27 -13.98 3.86 -13.36
CA LEU A 27 -14.78 2.88 -14.06
C LEU A 27 -15.55 3.59 -15.19
N LYS A 28 -15.21 3.28 -16.44
CA LYS A 28 -15.86 3.86 -17.62
C LYS A 28 -17.14 3.12 -18.00
N SER A 29 -17.08 1.78 -18.03
CA SER A 29 -18.22 0.95 -18.38
C SER A 29 -18.08 -0.48 -17.89
N LYS A 30 -19.21 -1.19 -17.84
CA LYS A 30 -19.31 -2.63 -17.61
C LYS A 30 -19.91 -3.28 -18.84
N ILE A 31 -19.29 -4.34 -19.32
CA ILE A 31 -19.72 -5.08 -20.52
C ILE A 31 -20.18 -6.46 -20.06
N ALA A 32 -21.49 -6.67 -19.98
CA ALA A 32 -22.04 -7.97 -19.62
C ALA A 32 -21.71 -9.02 -20.69
N LYS A 33 -21.22 -10.18 -20.28
CA LYS A 33 -21.06 -11.32 -21.20
C LYS A 33 -22.38 -12.08 -21.29
N GLN A 34 -22.87 -12.28 -22.50
CA GLN A 34 -24.05 -13.10 -22.74
C GLN A 34 -23.73 -14.54 -22.38
N GLN A 35 -24.56 -15.13 -21.52
CA GLN A 35 -24.50 -16.57 -21.25
C GLN A 35 -24.92 -17.33 -22.52
N GLN A 36 -24.15 -18.35 -22.88
CA GLN A 36 -24.56 -19.23 -23.97
C GLN A 36 -25.76 -20.07 -23.53
N PRO A 37 -26.83 -20.16 -24.34
CA PRO A 37 -28.11 -20.73 -23.93
C PRO A 37 -28.13 -22.26 -23.70
N TYR A 38 -26.99 -22.94 -23.80
CA TYR A 38 -26.91 -24.42 -23.72
C TYR A 38 -26.18 -24.95 -22.49
N GLN A 39 -25.94 -24.15 -21.47
CA GLN A 39 -25.26 -24.68 -20.26
C GLN A 39 -26.28 -25.10 -19.22
N ILE A 40 -26.19 -26.40 -18.85
CA ILE A 40 -27.09 -27.11 -17.91
C ILE A 40 -26.87 -26.68 -16.44
N GLN A 41 -25.78 -25.97 -16.13
CA GLN A 41 -25.51 -25.46 -14.79
C GLN A 41 -25.46 -23.90 -14.79
N PRO A 42 -26.08 -23.26 -13.79
CA PRO A 42 -25.99 -21.80 -13.67
C PRO A 42 -24.56 -21.41 -13.35
N MET A 43 -23.82 -20.95 -14.36
CA MET A 43 -22.51 -20.31 -14.13
C MET A 43 -22.71 -18.91 -13.57
N PRO A 44 -21.82 -18.45 -12.66
CA PRO A 44 -21.85 -17.07 -12.19
C PRO A 44 -21.77 -16.10 -13.40
N GLN A 45 -22.61 -15.08 -13.36
CA GLN A 45 -22.56 -14.04 -14.41
C GLN A 45 -21.20 -13.39 -14.39
N THR A 46 -20.57 -13.28 -15.54
CA THR A 46 -19.29 -12.59 -15.71
C THR A 46 -19.50 -11.36 -16.56
N PHE A 47 -18.76 -10.32 -16.25
CA PHE A 47 -18.70 -9.10 -17.03
C PHE A 47 -17.26 -8.62 -17.15
N ASP A 48 -17.02 -7.81 -18.13
CA ASP A 48 -15.74 -7.12 -18.29
C ASP A 48 -15.93 -5.67 -17.84
N ILE A 49 -14.88 -5.05 -17.30
CA ILE A 49 -14.88 -3.63 -16.99
C ILE A 49 -13.88 -2.89 -17.87
N VAL A 50 -14.20 -1.66 -18.19
CA VAL A 50 -13.25 -0.71 -18.78
C VAL A 50 -12.93 0.34 -17.74
N VAL A 51 -11.64 0.47 -17.42
CA VAL A 51 -11.13 1.43 -16.44
C VAL A 51 -10.24 2.43 -17.16
N THR A 52 -10.51 3.72 -16.99
CA THR A 52 -9.65 4.79 -17.53
C THR A 52 -8.58 5.14 -16.49
N VAL A 53 -7.32 4.94 -16.82
CA VAL A 53 -6.15 5.23 -15.99
C VAL A 53 -5.24 6.21 -16.74
N ASN A 54 -4.98 7.36 -16.16
CA ASN A 54 -4.14 8.39 -16.78
C ASN A 54 -4.54 8.74 -18.23
N GLY A 55 -5.85 8.72 -18.51
CA GLY A 55 -6.39 9.01 -19.84
C GLY A 55 -6.40 7.84 -20.83
N ASN A 56 -5.92 6.66 -20.43
CA ASN A 56 -5.94 5.44 -21.23
C ASN A 56 -6.98 4.46 -20.72
N ASP A 57 -7.69 3.81 -21.64
CA ASP A 57 -8.69 2.81 -21.30
C ASP A 57 -8.05 1.42 -21.20
N GLU A 58 -8.27 0.73 -20.10
CA GLU A 58 -7.83 -0.63 -19.84
C GLU A 58 -9.04 -1.56 -19.70
N LEU A 59 -9.06 -2.64 -20.47
CA LEU A 59 -10.09 -3.69 -20.38
C LEU A 59 -9.65 -4.76 -19.40
N VAL A 60 -10.42 -4.99 -18.34
CA VAL A 60 -10.23 -6.06 -17.37
C VAL A 60 -11.38 -7.07 -17.52
N PRO A 61 -11.12 -8.25 -18.09
CA PRO A 61 -12.14 -9.23 -18.40
C PRO A 61 -12.41 -10.21 -17.26
N GLY A 62 -13.59 -10.85 -17.30
CA GLY A 62 -13.87 -12.05 -16.54
C GLY A 62 -14.17 -11.81 -15.05
N ILE A 63 -14.73 -10.64 -14.71
CA ILE A 63 -15.14 -10.33 -13.34
C ILE A 63 -16.46 -11.03 -13.02
N THR A 64 -16.54 -11.70 -11.88
CA THR A 64 -17.78 -12.27 -11.37
C THR A 64 -18.47 -11.32 -10.40
N ASP A 65 -19.77 -11.55 -10.18
CA ASP A 65 -20.65 -10.67 -9.40
C ASP A 65 -20.14 -10.35 -7.98
N ASN A 66 -19.44 -11.28 -7.34
CA ASN A 66 -18.98 -11.20 -5.96
C ASN A 66 -17.46 -10.89 -5.84
N MET A 67 -16.78 -10.62 -6.95
CA MET A 67 -15.36 -10.26 -6.90
C MET A 67 -15.19 -8.82 -6.41
N GLU A 68 -14.32 -8.66 -5.42
CA GLU A 68 -13.87 -7.37 -4.91
C GLU A 68 -12.49 -7.00 -5.46
N VAL A 69 -11.64 -8.00 -5.72
CA VAL A 69 -10.30 -7.83 -6.27
C VAL A 69 -10.10 -8.79 -7.44
N VAL A 70 -9.50 -8.29 -8.50
CA VAL A 70 -9.14 -9.06 -9.70
C VAL A 70 -7.65 -8.93 -9.97
N ASP A 71 -6.99 -10.08 -10.22
CA ASP A 71 -5.61 -10.13 -10.69
C ASP A 71 -5.60 -10.29 -12.22
N TYR A 72 -5.14 -9.26 -12.92
CA TYR A 72 -5.10 -9.28 -14.37
C TYR A 72 -3.82 -8.63 -14.91
N LYS A 73 -3.13 -9.32 -15.81
CA LYS A 73 -1.89 -8.85 -16.48
C LYS A 73 -0.86 -8.24 -15.52
N GLY A 74 -0.62 -8.90 -14.37
CA GLY A 74 0.36 -8.43 -13.41
C GLY A 74 -0.07 -7.20 -12.60
N SER A 75 -1.37 -6.95 -12.52
CA SER A 75 -1.94 -5.87 -11.73
C SER A 75 -3.14 -6.36 -10.94
N PHE A 76 -3.32 -5.85 -9.72
CA PHE A 76 -4.55 -5.99 -8.97
C PHE A 76 -5.45 -4.80 -9.23
N TYR A 77 -6.72 -5.06 -9.51
CA TYR A 77 -7.78 -4.06 -9.59
C TYR A 77 -8.77 -4.34 -8.47
N SER A 78 -9.17 -3.34 -7.73
CA SER A 78 -10.11 -3.48 -6.62
C SER A 78 -11.24 -2.46 -6.69
N ALA A 79 -12.43 -2.93 -6.33
CA ALA A 79 -13.64 -2.11 -6.21
C ALA A 79 -13.68 -1.32 -4.89
N SER A 80 -12.81 -1.62 -3.92
CA SER A 80 -12.81 -1.01 -2.60
C SER A 80 -11.39 -0.78 -2.06
N VAL A 81 -11.29 0.13 -1.09
CA VAL A 81 -10.07 0.37 -0.33
C VAL A 81 -9.65 -0.88 0.45
N ASP A 82 -10.61 -1.54 1.10
CA ASP A 82 -10.31 -2.74 1.90
C ASP A 82 -9.75 -3.87 1.05
N GLY A 83 -10.34 -4.11 -0.13
CA GLY A 83 -9.85 -5.11 -1.06
C GLY A 83 -8.43 -4.83 -1.55
N ILE A 84 -8.11 -3.59 -1.91
CA ILE A 84 -6.75 -3.25 -2.35
C ILE A 84 -5.73 -3.30 -1.21
N LEU A 85 -6.11 -2.94 0.01
CA LEU A 85 -5.25 -3.08 1.20
C LEU A 85 -4.96 -4.55 1.51
N GLN A 86 -5.95 -5.44 1.36
CA GLN A 86 -5.75 -6.88 1.53
C GLN A 86 -4.80 -7.45 0.46
N ALA A 87 -4.97 -7.06 -0.80
CA ALA A 87 -4.06 -7.44 -1.89
C ALA A 87 -2.63 -6.93 -1.63
N ASN A 88 -2.50 -5.70 -1.13
CA ASN A 88 -1.23 -5.10 -0.73
C ASN A 88 -0.55 -5.89 0.41
N ALA A 89 -1.30 -6.23 1.46
CA ALA A 89 -0.78 -7.04 2.58
C ALA A 89 -0.30 -8.42 2.13
N ASN A 90 -1.00 -9.06 1.20
CA ASN A 90 -0.58 -10.34 0.61
C ASN A 90 0.75 -10.18 -0.17
N LEU A 91 0.89 -9.12 -0.97
CA LEU A 91 2.16 -8.83 -1.68
C LEU A 91 3.31 -8.58 -0.70
N GLU A 92 3.05 -7.85 0.39
CA GLU A 92 4.03 -7.62 1.44
C GLU A 92 4.51 -8.93 2.08
N GLN A 93 3.59 -9.84 2.40
CA GLN A 93 3.93 -11.15 2.95
C GLN A 93 4.78 -11.98 1.97
N ILE A 94 4.41 -12.00 0.69
CA ILE A 94 5.18 -12.69 -0.37
C ILE A 94 6.58 -12.07 -0.47
N ALA A 95 6.69 -10.75 -0.45
CA ALA A 95 7.96 -10.04 -0.53
C ALA A 95 8.87 -10.33 0.67
N LYS A 96 8.31 -10.40 1.89
CA LYS A 96 9.04 -10.76 3.12
C LYS A 96 9.50 -12.22 3.11
N ALA A 97 8.72 -13.12 2.53
CA ALA A 97 9.06 -14.55 2.42
C ALA A 97 10.04 -14.84 1.28
N GLY A 98 10.07 -14.00 0.24
CA GLY A 98 10.88 -14.20 -0.95
C GLY A 98 12.35 -13.82 -0.74
N LYS A 99 13.28 -14.76 -1.02
CA LYS A 99 14.72 -14.52 -0.89
C LYS A 99 15.46 -14.42 -2.24
N ALA A 100 14.79 -14.69 -3.36
CA ALA A 100 15.46 -14.93 -4.65
C ALA A 100 15.65 -13.67 -5.53
N GLU A 101 14.87 -12.63 -5.36
CA GLU A 101 14.97 -11.38 -6.15
C GLU A 101 14.95 -10.16 -5.22
N GLN A 102 16.02 -9.99 -4.45
CA GLN A 102 16.13 -8.95 -3.40
C GLN A 102 15.66 -7.56 -3.86
N THR A 103 16.15 -7.09 -5.00
CA THR A 103 15.83 -5.74 -5.51
C THR A 103 14.34 -5.53 -5.83
N TYR A 104 13.70 -6.56 -6.38
CA TYR A 104 12.27 -6.51 -6.67
C TYR A 104 11.45 -6.46 -5.38
N TYR A 105 11.74 -7.36 -4.42
CA TYR A 105 11.01 -7.41 -3.17
C TYR A 105 11.23 -6.17 -2.30
N ASP A 106 12.41 -5.56 -2.32
CA ASP A 106 12.68 -4.28 -1.67
C ASP A 106 11.80 -3.15 -2.25
N SER A 107 11.64 -3.12 -3.58
CA SER A 107 10.74 -2.16 -4.23
C SER A 107 9.27 -2.39 -3.86
N VAL A 108 8.84 -3.66 -3.74
CA VAL A 108 7.49 -4.01 -3.30
C VAL A 108 7.27 -3.56 -1.85
N LEU A 109 8.21 -3.86 -0.93
CA LEU A 109 8.09 -3.47 0.47
C LEU A 109 7.95 -1.95 0.62
N LYS A 110 8.80 -1.18 -0.07
CA LYS A 110 8.71 0.28 -0.07
C LYS A 110 7.37 0.78 -0.62
N GLY A 111 6.92 0.22 -1.73
CA GLY A 111 5.65 0.62 -2.34
C GLY A 111 4.43 0.23 -1.49
N THR A 112 4.48 -0.93 -0.79
CA THR A 112 3.39 -1.34 0.13
C THR A 112 3.26 -0.38 1.31
N GLU A 113 4.37 0.15 1.83
CA GLU A 113 4.34 1.20 2.85
C GLU A 113 3.64 2.47 2.34
N GLU A 114 3.96 2.92 1.12
CA GLU A 114 3.34 4.10 0.52
C GLU A 114 1.82 3.91 0.33
N VAL A 115 1.38 2.72 -0.07
CA VAL A 115 -0.05 2.40 -0.19
C VAL A 115 -0.73 2.45 1.17
N ASN A 116 -0.12 1.86 2.20
CA ASN A 116 -0.64 1.88 3.55
C ASN A 116 -0.71 3.31 4.11
N GLU A 117 0.30 4.16 3.89
CA GLU A 117 0.27 5.56 4.31
C GLU A 117 -0.86 6.35 3.64
N LYS A 118 -1.15 6.08 2.35
CA LYS A 118 -2.18 6.81 1.60
C LYS A 118 -3.61 6.37 1.92
N LEU A 119 -3.81 5.08 2.16
CA LEU A 119 -5.16 4.48 2.25
C LEU A 119 -5.55 4.05 3.67
N ASN A 120 -4.59 3.91 4.58
CA ASN A 120 -4.85 3.50 5.96
C ASN A 120 -4.52 4.63 6.94
N PRO A 121 -5.52 5.44 7.37
CA PRO A 121 -5.28 6.58 8.27
C PRO A 121 -4.64 6.18 9.61
N ARG A 122 -4.96 4.97 10.11
CA ARG A 122 -4.39 4.46 11.35
C ARG A 122 -2.90 4.17 11.20
N TYR A 123 -2.51 3.51 10.12
CA TYR A 123 -1.10 3.25 9.80
C TYR A 123 -0.31 4.56 9.65
N ALA A 124 -0.88 5.55 8.96
CA ALA A 124 -0.27 6.86 8.80
C ALA A 124 -0.07 7.57 10.15
N ALA A 125 -1.06 7.50 11.05
CA ALA A 125 -0.98 8.07 12.40
C ALA A 125 0.10 7.37 13.25
N ASP A 126 0.13 6.04 13.25
CA ASP A 126 1.10 5.24 14.01
C ASP A 126 2.54 5.54 13.53
N LYS A 127 2.74 5.66 12.21
CA LYS A 127 4.05 6.01 11.63
C LYS A 127 4.48 7.43 11.98
N GLN A 128 3.55 8.38 12.02
CA GLN A 128 3.81 9.75 12.48
C GLN A 128 4.22 9.78 13.95
N GLN A 129 3.55 9.03 14.81
CA GLN A 129 3.91 8.90 16.22
C GLN A 129 5.31 8.30 16.39
N ALA A 130 5.63 7.23 15.65
CA ALA A 130 6.94 6.61 15.71
C ALA A 130 8.05 7.57 15.32
N ARG A 131 7.88 8.37 14.24
CA ARG A 131 8.83 9.42 13.84
C ARG A 131 8.98 10.49 14.93
N THR A 132 7.89 10.92 15.55
CA THR A 132 7.94 11.91 16.64
C THR A 132 8.70 11.39 17.85
N ILE A 133 8.50 10.11 18.22
CA ILE A 133 9.24 9.47 19.31
C ILE A 133 10.73 9.41 18.98
N GLU A 134 11.10 9.00 17.77
CA GLU A 134 12.49 8.94 17.33
C GLU A 134 13.17 10.34 17.39
N ASP A 135 12.48 11.37 16.93
CA ASP A 135 12.99 12.75 17.00
C ASP A 135 13.15 13.25 18.45
N LEU A 136 12.21 12.90 19.32
CA LEU A 136 12.31 13.23 20.75
C LEU A 136 13.49 12.50 21.41
N GLN A 137 13.70 11.23 21.09
CA GLN A 137 14.84 10.46 21.58
C GLN A 137 16.17 11.08 21.12
N LYS A 138 16.29 11.43 19.84
CA LYS A 138 17.49 12.13 19.32
C LYS A 138 17.78 13.44 20.06
N ARG A 139 16.74 14.24 20.31
CA ARG A 139 16.87 15.50 21.07
C ARG A 139 17.28 15.25 22.51
N GLN A 140 16.74 14.19 23.14
CA GLN A 140 17.13 13.81 24.49
C GLN A 140 18.60 13.41 24.55
N ASP A 141 19.05 12.55 23.62
CA ASP A 141 20.47 12.14 23.53
C ASP A 141 21.41 13.34 23.33
N GLU A 142 20.99 14.33 22.52
CA GLU A 142 21.75 15.56 22.33
C GLU A 142 21.81 16.41 23.60
N GLN A 143 20.71 16.49 24.35
CA GLN A 143 20.67 17.20 25.64
C GLN A 143 21.56 16.52 26.67
N ASP A 144 21.50 15.20 26.79
CA ASP A 144 22.32 14.42 27.71
C ASP A 144 23.82 14.62 27.40
N ARG A 145 24.20 14.56 26.11
CA ARG A 145 25.60 14.87 25.72
C ARG A 145 26.03 16.30 26.06
N LYS A 146 25.11 17.28 26.02
CA LYS A 146 25.43 18.66 26.43
C LYS A 146 25.57 18.76 27.94
N LEU A 147 24.72 18.08 28.69
CA LEU A 147 24.80 18.01 30.16
C LEU A 147 26.09 17.34 30.61
N ASP A 148 26.49 16.23 30.00
CA ASP A 148 27.76 15.56 30.31
C ASP A 148 28.96 16.47 30.09
N LYS A 149 28.95 17.24 28.97
CA LYS A 149 30.03 18.21 28.71
C LYS A 149 30.07 19.33 29.75
N ILE A 150 28.90 19.80 30.21
CA ILE A 150 28.83 20.84 31.27
C ILE A 150 29.32 20.28 32.57
N LEU A 151 28.90 19.05 32.95
CA LEU A 151 29.35 18.38 34.15
C LEU A 151 30.86 18.18 34.14
N SER A 152 31.42 17.68 33.07
CA SER A 152 32.88 17.51 32.95
C SER A 152 33.64 18.82 33.10
N ARG A 153 33.12 19.92 32.52
CA ARG A 153 33.73 21.24 32.71
C ARG A 153 33.62 21.77 34.14
N ILE A 154 32.54 21.51 34.83
CA ILE A 154 32.35 21.87 36.23
C ILE A 154 33.34 21.08 37.10
N GLU A 155 33.49 19.79 36.88
CA GLU A 155 34.43 18.93 37.57
C GLU A 155 35.88 19.41 37.39
N GLU A 156 36.26 19.79 36.15
CA GLU A 156 37.59 20.37 35.88
C GLU A 156 37.85 21.66 36.66
N LEU A 157 36.82 22.52 36.84
CA LEU A 157 36.93 23.75 37.57
C LEU A 157 37.06 23.59 39.10
N PHE A 158 36.50 22.50 39.62
CA PHE A 158 36.52 22.20 41.07
C PHE A 158 37.64 21.23 41.48
N THR A 159 38.40 20.67 40.52
CA THR A 159 39.54 19.81 40.84
C THR A 159 40.75 20.70 41.18
N PRO A 160 41.27 20.71 42.44
CA PRO A 160 42.40 21.55 42.77
C PRO A 160 43.66 21.05 42.03
N PRO A 161 44.56 21.98 41.59
CA PRO A 161 45.77 21.59 40.88
C PRO A 161 46.59 20.66 41.79
N ALA A 162 46.99 19.52 41.21
CA ALA A 162 47.88 18.57 41.89
C ALA A 162 49.19 19.30 42.27
N LYS A 163 49.53 19.27 43.56
CA LYS A 163 50.79 19.82 44.11
C LYS A 163 51.95 18.95 43.65
#